data_d275aabf4de411c499ffffad6a49e2a0
#
_entry.id   d275aabf4de411c499ffffad6a49e2a0
#
_cell.length_a   1.000
_cell.length_b   1.000
_cell.length_c   1.000
_cell.angle_alpha   90.00
_cell.angle_beta   90.00
_cell.angle_gamma   90.00
#
_symmetry.space_group_name_H-M   'P 1'
#
loop_
_entity.id
_entity.type
_entity.pdbx_description
1 polymer ?
#
loop_
_entity_poly.entity_id
_entity_poly.type
_entity_poly.pdbx_seq_one_letter_code
_entity_poly.pdbx_strand_id
1 'polypeptide(L)'
;MFGYRPDGRRISSIDPIVRMTPYLMPMRCDAQVFLQHKVDYEKLARYIAAQSNKGEKITFMNIIVAAYVRAVSQHPEVNRFIMNKQYYSRNNCTVSFTMLKDPHNADGGETVVKIRFDPTDTIYDVRDRMSAQVEANRGVEQKNFADKLARGVLAVPCVPTLVVGLVRLLDRYGLCPGALLDELPFHTGMFITNNASIGLHHVNHHIYNFGSTSLFFGMGTVERSVVLDGDGKPRLKRMLPIGITADERVCSGAHYAGFFATMSSHLNNPELLEAPPEAVRYDPKVEYHEPKIRERQVTTE
;
A
#
# COMPACT_ATOMS: atom_id res chain seq x y z
N MET A 1 -4.64 10.55 -27.80
CA MET A 1 -4.76 9.49 -26.78
C MET A 1 -3.52 9.41 -25.88
N PHE A 2 -2.51 10.20 -26.08
CA PHE A 2 -1.37 10.24 -25.14
C PHE A 2 -1.80 10.83 -23.80
N GLY A 3 -1.65 10.06 -22.72
CA GLY A 3 -2.02 10.45 -21.36
C GLY A 3 -3.23 9.70 -20.75
N TYR A 4 -3.85 8.80 -21.49
CA TYR A 4 -4.86 7.89 -20.94
C TYR A 4 -4.18 6.60 -20.50
N ARG A 5 -4.41 6.19 -19.25
CA ARG A 5 -3.89 4.97 -18.67
C ARG A 5 -5.02 4.15 -18.06
N PRO A 6 -4.95 2.80 -18.12
CA PRO A 6 -5.99 1.97 -17.49
C PRO A 6 -6.02 2.09 -15.96
N ASP A 7 -4.85 2.35 -15.34
CA ASP A 7 -4.65 2.38 -13.88
C ASP A 7 -4.75 3.77 -13.26
N GLY A 8 -4.90 4.84 -14.07
CA GLY A 8 -4.93 6.20 -13.52
C GLY A 8 -5.38 7.28 -14.48
N ARG A 9 -5.82 8.39 -13.93
CA ARG A 9 -6.23 9.61 -14.64
C ARG A 9 -5.15 10.66 -14.57
N ARG A 10 -4.83 11.27 -15.71
CA ARG A 10 -3.83 12.34 -15.77
C ARG A 10 -4.35 13.59 -15.07
N ILE A 11 -3.50 14.18 -14.21
CA ILE A 11 -3.77 15.42 -13.50
C ILE A 11 -2.94 16.53 -14.12
N SER A 12 -3.59 17.65 -14.50
CA SER A 12 -2.94 18.84 -15.03
C SER A 12 -3.02 20.05 -14.09
N SER A 13 -3.85 19.98 -13.04
CA SER A 13 -4.13 21.08 -12.11
C SER A 13 -3.17 21.16 -10.92
N ILE A 14 -1.95 20.63 -11.07
CA ILE A 14 -0.89 20.70 -10.06
C ILE A 14 -0.07 21.96 -10.29
N ASP A 15 0.38 22.57 -9.19
CA ASP A 15 1.25 23.74 -9.23
C ASP A 15 2.44 23.55 -10.18
N PRO A 16 2.78 24.55 -11.02
CA PRO A 16 3.87 24.45 -11.99
C PRO A 16 5.22 24.07 -11.38
N ILE A 17 5.55 24.56 -10.20
CA ILE A 17 6.81 24.25 -9.51
C ILE A 17 6.84 22.75 -9.14
N VAL A 18 5.74 22.24 -8.58
CA VAL A 18 5.62 20.80 -8.25
C VAL A 18 5.71 19.95 -9.52
N ARG A 19 5.14 20.41 -10.65
CA ARG A 19 5.24 19.72 -11.94
C ARG A 19 6.65 19.65 -12.50
N MET A 20 7.58 20.47 -12.01
CA MET A 20 8.99 20.40 -12.40
C MET A 20 9.75 19.28 -11.70
N THR A 21 9.30 18.81 -10.53
CA THR A 21 10.03 17.81 -9.74
C THR A 21 10.36 16.52 -10.49
N PRO A 22 9.47 15.93 -11.34
CA PRO A 22 9.81 14.73 -12.12
C PRO A 22 10.86 14.97 -13.21
N TYR A 23 11.16 16.22 -13.55
CA TYR A 23 12.25 16.56 -14.47
C TYR A 23 13.58 16.68 -13.74
N LEU A 24 13.54 17.17 -12.49
CA LEU A 24 14.71 17.31 -11.62
C LEU A 24 15.10 15.97 -11.01
N MET A 25 14.11 15.17 -10.64
CA MET A 25 14.27 13.81 -10.09
C MET A 25 13.56 12.80 -11.00
N PRO A 26 14.19 12.36 -12.10
CA PRO A 26 13.52 11.55 -13.12
C PRO A 26 13.26 10.12 -12.69
N MET A 27 14.07 9.59 -11.76
CA MET A 27 13.93 8.24 -11.22
C MET A 27 13.28 8.26 -9.84
N ARG A 28 12.53 7.20 -9.52
CA ARG A 28 11.87 7.08 -8.23
C ARG A 28 12.86 6.85 -7.10
N CYS A 29 13.94 6.10 -7.37
CA CYS A 29 14.98 5.85 -6.39
C CYS A 29 15.73 7.11 -5.95
N ASP A 30 15.76 8.18 -6.75
CA ASP A 30 16.39 9.44 -6.39
C ASP A 30 15.47 10.35 -5.55
N ALA A 31 14.17 10.06 -5.56
CA ALA A 31 13.13 10.88 -4.95
C ALA A 31 12.54 10.23 -3.67
N GLN A 32 13.33 9.39 -3.01
CA GLN A 32 12.88 8.70 -1.82
C GLN A 32 13.15 9.51 -0.56
N VAL A 33 12.11 9.67 0.26
CA VAL A 33 12.25 10.13 1.65
C VAL A 33 11.94 8.99 2.59
N PHE A 34 12.73 8.90 3.67
CA PHE A 34 12.66 7.83 4.64
C PHE A 34 12.11 8.37 5.95
N LEU A 35 11.09 7.69 6.45
CA LEU A 35 10.39 8.05 7.68
C LEU A 35 10.32 6.82 8.59
N GLN A 36 10.26 7.04 9.88
CA GLN A 36 9.97 6.01 10.87
C GLN A 36 8.73 6.41 11.63
N HIS A 37 7.76 5.51 11.70
CA HIS A 37 6.58 5.67 12.55
C HIS A 37 6.58 4.60 13.62
N LYS A 38 6.39 4.98 14.88
CA LYS A 38 6.31 4.07 16.03
C LYS A 38 4.91 4.10 16.59
N VAL A 39 4.25 2.95 16.58
CA VAL A 39 2.88 2.79 17.09
C VAL A 39 2.90 2.14 18.47
N ASP A 40 2.03 2.58 19.37
CA ASP A 40 1.88 1.96 20.70
C ASP A 40 1.34 0.53 20.54
N TYR A 41 2.23 -0.45 20.73
CA TYR A 41 1.90 -1.87 20.59
C TYR A 41 0.81 -2.31 21.57
N GLU A 42 0.80 -1.76 22.79
CA GLU A 42 -0.16 -2.16 23.82
C GLU A 42 -1.60 -1.78 23.43
N LYS A 43 -1.77 -0.64 22.76
CA LYS A 43 -3.08 -0.21 22.27
C LYS A 43 -3.60 -1.18 21.20
N LEU A 44 -2.75 -1.49 20.20
CA LEU A 44 -3.11 -2.42 19.13
C LEU A 44 -3.37 -3.83 19.66
N ALA A 45 -2.53 -4.32 20.58
CA ALA A 45 -2.68 -5.65 21.17
C ALA A 45 -4.00 -5.78 21.98
N ARG A 46 -4.35 -4.74 22.74
CA ARG A 46 -5.64 -4.71 23.45
C ARG A 46 -6.84 -4.72 22.50
N TYR A 47 -6.77 -3.95 21.41
CA TYR A 47 -7.81 -3.95 20.41
C TYR A 47 -7.95 -5.33 19.76
N ILE A 48 -6.84 -5.95 19.33
CA ILE A 48 -6.83 -7.30 18.74
C ILE A 48 -7.42 -8.33 19.71
N ALA A 49 -7.06 -8.28 21.00
CA ALA A 49 -7.61 -9.16 22.01
C ALA A 49 -9.12 -8.96 22.20
N ALA A 50 -9.58 -7.70 22.21
CA ALA A 50 -11.00 -7.38 22.31
C ALA A 50 -11.80 -7.90 21.10
N GLN A 51 -11.25 -7.78 19.89
CA GLN A 51 -11.86 -8.34 18.67
C GLN A 51 -11.88 -9.88 18.70
N SER A 52 -10.78 -10.49 19.15
CA SER A 52 -10.71 -11.95 19.29
C SER A 52 -11.78 -12.49 20.23
N ASN A 53 -12.09 -11.78 21.32
CA ASN A 53 -13.17 -12.14 22.25
C ASN A 53 -14.57 -12.05 21.60
N LYS A 54 -14.73 -11.26 20.54
CA LYS A 54 -15.94 -11.18 19.72
C LYS A 54 -15.95 -12.23 18.59
N GLY A 55 -14.92 -13.07 18.48
CA GLY A 55 -14.75 -14.04 17.40
C GLY A 55 -14.10 -13.48 16.14
N GLU A 56 -13.68 -12.21 16.15
CA GLU A 56 -13.11 -11.54 15.01
C GLU A 56 -11.57 -11.69 14.98
N LYS A 57 -11.03 -12.25 13.91
CA LYS A 57 -9.58 -12.46 13.74
C LYS A 57 -8.95 -11.27 13.04
N ILE A 58 -8.47 -10.31 13.81
CA ILE A 58 -7.76 -9.12 13.32
C ILE A 58 -6.26 -9.28 13.58
N THR A 59 -5.42 -8.85 12.65
CA THR A 59 -3.96 -8.83 12.78
C THR A 59 -3.43 -7.40 12.77
N PHE A 60 -2.18 -7.20 13.22
CA PHE A 60 -1.49 -5.89 13.11
C PHE A 60 -1.47 -5.40 11.66
N MET A 61 -1.24 -6.29 10.72
CA MET A 61 -1.19 -5.96 9.30
C MET A 61 -2.55 -5.48 8.78
N ASN A 62 -3.66 -6.09 9.22
CA ASN A 62 -5.01 -5.63 8.89
C ASN A 62 -5.24 -4.19 9.38
N ILE A 63 -4.82 -3.87 10.60
CA ILE A 63 -4.98 -2.51 11.17
C ILE A 63 -4.15 -1.50 10.36
N ILE A 64 -2.89 -1.82 10.04
CA ILE A 64 -2.03 -0.91 9.27
C ILE A 64 -2.60 -0.66 7.87
N VAL A 65 -3.06 -1.71 7.19
CA VAL A 65 -3.67 -1.59 5.84
C VAL A 65 -4.99 -0.82 5.91
N ALA A 66 -5.85 -1.10 6.89
CA ALA A 66 -7.10 -0.36 7.06
C ALA A 66 -6.86 1.13 7.37
N ALA A 67 -5.88 1.44 8.23
CA ALA A 67 -5.47 2.81 8.50
C ALA A 67 -4.92 3.52 7.25
N TYR A 68 -4.15 2.81 6.40
CA TYR A 68 -3.71 3.31 5.11
C TYR A 68 -4.88 3.61 4.17
N VAL A 69 -5.81 2.67 3.98
CA VAL A 69 -6.99 2.86 3.13
C VAL A 69 -7.81 4.06 3.60
N ARG A 70 -8.04 4.17 4.92
CA ARG A 70 -8.73 5.30 5.53
C ARG A 70 -7.99 6.62 5.32
N ALA A 71 -6.66 6.64 5.47
CA ALA A 71 -5.87 7.84 5.25
C ALA A 71 -5.88 8.26 3.77
N VAL A 72 -5.83 7.32 2.82
CA VAL A 72 -5.98 7.59 1.38
C VAL A 72 -7.36 8.16 1.05
N SER A 73 -8.42 7.65 1.68
CA SER A 73 -9.78 8.17 1.47
C SER A 73 -9.96 9.63 1.90
N GLN A 74 -9.07 10.15 2.76
CA GLN A 74 -9.05 11.55 3.22
C GLN A 74 -7.98 12.40 2.53
N HIS A 75 -6.90 11.77 2.06
CA HIS A 75 -5.74 12.40 1.41
C HIS A 75 -5.42 11.72 0.08
N PRO A 76 -6.28 11.86 -0.94
CA PRO A 76 -6.13 11.16 -2.22
C PRO A 76 -4.87 11.55 -2.98
N GLU A 77 -4.27 12.70 -2.66
CA GLU A 77 -3.02 13.19 -3.25
C GLU A 77 -1.86 12.22 -3.04
N VAL A 78 -1.85 11.47 -1.92
CA VAL A 78 -0.81 10.48 -1.61
C VAL A 78 -0.96 9.22 -2.46
N ASN A 79 -2.16 8.95 -3.00
CA ASN A 79 -2.40 7.83 -3.91
C ASN A 79 -2.09 8.14 -5.39
N ARG A 80 -1.45 9.29 -5.67
CA ARG A 80 -0.96 9.63 -7.01
C ARG A 80 0.28 8.82 -7.36
N PHE A 81 0.64 8.84 -8.64
CA PHE A 81 1.92 8.32 -9.12
C PHE A 81 2.43 9.14 -10.31
N ILE A 82 3.71 8.97 -10.58
CA ILE A 82 4.36 9.63 -11.70
C ILE A 82 4.78 8.58 -12.72
N MET A 83 4.39 8.81 -13.98
CA MET A 83 4.83 8.02 -15.10
C MET A 83 5.14 8.94 -16.28
N ASN A 84 6.32 8.72 -16.90
CA ASN A 84 6.80 9.57 -18.01
C ASN A 84 6.74 11.08 -17.68
N LYS A 85 7.15 11.45 -16.47
CA LYS A 85 7.15 12.85 -15.98
C LYS A 85 5.75 13.49 -15.90
N GLN A 86 4.68 12.71 -15.95
CA GLN A 86 3.31 13.16 -15.82
C GLN A 86 2.69 12.61 -14.54
N TYR A 87 1.81 13.40 -13.94
CA TYR A 87 1.06 13.03 -12.73
C TYR A 87 -0.22 12.32 -13.07
N TYR A 88 -0.49 11.26 -12.33
CA TYR A 88 -1.72 10.49 -12.44
C TYR A 88 -2.31 10.26 -11.05
N SER A 89 -3.62 10.43 -10.92
CA SER A 89 -4.39 9.89 -9.79
C SER A 89 -4.77 8.46 -10.11
N ARG A 90 -4.59 7.54 -9.14
CA ARG A 90 -4.98 6.13 -9.32
C ARG A 90 -6.49 6.00 -9.36
N ASN A 91 -6.97 5.07 -10.20
CA ASN A 91 -8.38 4.70 -10.25
C ASN A 91 -8.80 3.85 -9.05
N ASN A 92 -7.84 3.28 -8.30
CA ASN A 92 -8.10 2.33 -7.22
C ASN A 92 -7.13 2.56 -6.05
N CYS A 93 -7.55 2.18 -4.85
CA CYS A 93 -6.67 2.02 -3.71
C CYS A 93 -6.16 0.57 -3.71
N THR A 94 -4.86 0.38 -3.94
CA THR A 94 -4.25 -0.95 -4.00
C THR A 94 -3.09 -1.06 -3.03
N VAL A 95 -2.98 -2.25 -2.42
CA VAL A 95 -1.85 -2.61 -1.56
C VAL A 95 -1.28 -3.94 -2.05
N SER A 96 0.04 -4.01 -2.15
CA SER A 96 0.75 -5.25 -2.43
C SER A 96 1.57 -5.67 -1.22
N PHE A 97 1.70 -6.98 -1.00
CA PHE A 97 2.56 -7.52 0.04
C PHE A 97 3.14 -8.87 -0.36
N THR A 98 4.30 -9.18 0.21
CA THR A 98 4.96 -10.47 0.03
C THR A 98 4.49 -11.44 1.11
N MET A 99 4.23 -12.69 0.72
CA MET A 99 3.94 -13.78 1.64
C MET A 99 4.74 -15.02 1.27
N LEU A 100 5.09 -15.81 2.29
CA LEU A 100 5.65 -17.14 2.08
C LEU A 100 4.55 -18.06 1.54
N LYS A 101 4.86 -18.86 0.51
CA LYS A 101 3.95 -19.88 -0.03
C LYS A 101 3.69 -20.98 0.99
N ASP A 102 4.73 -21.34 1.75
CA ASP A 102 4.68 -22.22 2.90
C ASP A 102 5.19 -21.50 4.15
N PRO A 103 4.33 -21.20 5.14
CA PRO A 103 4.73 -20.52 6.37
C PRO A 103 5.77 -21.28 7.20
N HIS A 104 5.91 -22.59 6.98
CA HIS A 104 6.82 -23.48 7.71
C HIS A 104 8.13 -23.75 6.97
N ASN A 105 8.25 -23.31 5.74
CA ASN A 105 9.43 -23.55 4.90
C ASN A 105 9.83 -22.26 4.15
N ALA A 106 10.85 -21.58 4.64
CA ALA A 106 11.37 -20.38 4.00
C ALA A 106 11.88 -20.64 2.57
N ASP A 107 12.38 -21.87 2.29
CA ASP A 107 12.84 -22.28 0.96
C ASP A 107 11.67 -22.60 0.00
N GLY A 108 10.43 -22.64 0.52
CA GLY A 108 9.20 -22.88 -0.25
C GLY A 108 8.85 -21.74 -1.23
N GLY A 109 9.63 -20.65 -1.20
CA GLY A 109 9.48 -19.50 -2.06
C GLY A 109 8.46 -18.49 -1.55
N GLU A 110 8.56 -17.30 -2.12
CA GLU A 110 7.67 -16.18 -1.85
C GLU A 110 6.73 -15.92 -3.02
N THR A 111 5.61 -15.32 -2.73
CA THR A 111 4.71 -14.76 -3.74
C THR A 111 4.29 -13.35 -3.35
N VAL A 112 4.01 -12.53 -4.34
CA VAL A 112 3.49 -11.18 -4.11
C VAL A 112 2.01 -11.16 -4.45
N VAL A 113 1.23 -10.68 -3.50
CA VAL A 113 -0.22 -10.54 -3.61
C VAL A 113 -0.56 -9.07 -3.72
N LYS A 114 -1.44 -8.71 -4.67
CA LYS A 114 -1.96 -7.36 -4.84
C LYS A 114 -3.46 -7.36 -4.61
N ILE A 115 -3.90 -6.47 -3.74
CA ILE A 115 -5.31 -6.37 -3.33
C ILE A 115 -5.83 -4.97 -3.63
N ARG A 116 -7.05 -4.91 -4.14
CA ARG A 116 -7.80 -3.67 -4.34
C ARG A 116 -8.76 -3.47 -3.17
N PHE A 117 -8.75 -2.25 -2.62
CA PHE A 117 -9.63 -1.82 -1.54
C PHE A 117 -10.54 -0.68 -2.00
N ASP A 118 -11.72 -0.63 -1.42
CA ASP A 118 -12.60 0.51 -1.55
C ASP A 118 -12.23 1.58 -0.51
N PRO A 119 -12.31 2.88 -0.88
CA PRO A 119 -12.10 3.96 0.10
C PRO A 119 -13.03 3.92 1.31
N THR A 120 -14.16 3.23 1.20
CA THR A 120 -15.17 3.04 2.25
C THR A 120 -14.97 1.76 3.07
N ASP A 121 -13.99 0.92 2.72
CA ASP A 121 -13.75 -0.35 3.43
C ASP A 121 -13.49 -0.11 4.92
N THR A 122 -14.16 -0.93 5.74
CA THR A 122 -13.93 -1.05 7.17
C THR A 122 -12.76 -1.99 7.44
N ILE A 123 -12.32 -2.09 8.70
CA ILE A 123 -11.28 -3.05 9.09
C ILE A 123 -11.71 -4.50 8.82
N TYR A 124 -13.01 -4.79 8.89
CA TYR A 124 -13.56 -6.12 8.61
C TYR A 124 -13.50 -6.42 7.11
N ASP A 125 -13.86 -5.46 6.25
CA ASP A 125 -13.75 -5.60 4.80
C ASP A 125 -12.28 -5.80 4.37
N VAL A 126 -11.36 -5.02 4.96
CA VAL A 126 -9.91 -5.16 4.72
C VAL A 126 -9.41 -6.54 5.13
N ARG A 127 -9.77 -7.01 6.34
CA ARG A 127 -9.42 -8.36 6.81
C ARG A 127 -9.92 -9.43 5.85
N ASP A 128 -11.17 -9.35 5.44
CA ASP A 128 -11.80 -10.38 4.61
C ASP A 128 -11.17 -10.44 3.23
N ARG A 129 -10.92 -9.28 2.59
CA ARG A 129 -10.18 -9.21 1.32
C ARG A 129 -8.77 -9.77 1.44
N MET A 130 -8.04 -9.42 2.52
CA MET A 130 -6.69 -9.94 2.75
C MET A 130 -6.71 -11.45 3.00
N SER A 131 -7.62 -11.95 3.83
CA SER A 131 -7.73 -13.37 4.14
C SER A 131 -8.06 -14.20 2.92
N ALA A 132 -9.02 -13.76 2.10
CA ALA A 132 -9.40 -14.43 0.86
C ALA A 132 -8.22 -14.54 -0.11
N GLN A 133 -7.43 -13.47 -0.26
CA GLN A 133 -6.26 -13.47 -1.14
C GLN A 133 -5.11 -14.32 -0.59
N VAL A 134 -4.88 -14.30 0.73
CA VAL A 134 -3.88 -15.17 1.37
C VAL A 134 -4.26 -16.63 1.17
N GLU A 135 -5.53 -16.99 1.37
CA GLU A 135 -6.00 -18.36 1.20
C GLU A 135 -5.93 -18.83 -0.25
N ALA A 136 -6.33 -17.98 -1.20
CA ALA A 136 -6.22 -18.25 -2.63
C ALA A 136 -4.78 -18.47 -3.10
N ASN A 137 -3.78 -17.94 -2.39
CA ASN A 137 -2.36 -18.03 -2.74
C ASN A 137 -1.57 -18.98 -1.82
N ARG A 138 -2.22 -19.69 -0.88
CA ARG A 138 -1.61 -20.77 -0.09
C ARG A 138 -1.53 -22.06 -0.91
N GLY A 139 -0.38 -22.73 -0.84
CA GLY A 139 -0.16 -24.03 -1.46
C GLY A 139 0.96 -24.01 -2.50
N VAL A 140 1.74 -25.07 -2.51
CA VAL A 140 2.96 -25.23 -3.32
C VAL A 140 2.67 -25.30 -4.82
N GLU A 141 1.46 -25.64 -5.22
CA GLU A 141 1.12 -25.88 -6.64
C GLU A 141 0.45 -24.71 -7.36
N GLN A 142 0.02 -23.67 -6.66
CA GLN A 142 -0.57 -22.52 -7.33
C GLN A 142 0.51 -21.68 -8.02
N LYS A 143 0.75 -22.04 -9.25
CA LYS A 143 1.57 -21.28 -10.21
C LYS A 143 0.76 -20.06 -10.65
N ASN A 144 0.87 -18.95 -9.91
CA ASN A 144 0.32 -17.67 -10.33
C ASN A 144 0.77 -17.35 -11.77
N PHE A 145 -0.07 -16.65 -12.53
CA PHE A 145 0.26 -16.22 -13.88
C PHE A 145 1.63 -15.54 -13.94
N ALA A 146 1.95 -14.70 -12.96
CA ALA A 146 3.25 -14.03 -12.84
C ALA A 146 4.42 -15.02 -12.69
N ASP A 147 4.27 -16.09 -11.88
CA ASP A 147 5.30 -17.12 -11.70
C ASP A 147 5.52 -17.93 -12.99
N LYS A 148 4.44 -18.29 -13.70
CA LYS A 148 4.53 -19.00 -14.99
C LYS A 148 5.19 -18.14 -16.04
N LEU A 149 4.78 -16.89 -16.15
CA LEU A 149 5.36 -15.92 -17.08
C LEU A 149 6.85 -15.71 -16.78
N ALA A 150 7.20 -15.50 -15.50
CA ALA A 150 8.59 -15.31 -15.10
C ALA A 150 9.47 -16.53 -15.46
N ARG A 151 9.01 -17.75 -15.19
CA ARG A 151 9.74 -18.97 -15.55
C ARG A 151 9.95 -19.09 -17.06
N GLY A 152 8.91 -18.85 -17.86
CA GLY A 152 9.00 -18.88 -19.32
C GLY A 152 9.96 -17.82 -19.86
N VAL A 153 9.89 -16.61 -19.33
CA VAL A 153 10.77 -15.49 -19.71
C VAL A 153 12.22 -15.76 -19.30
N LEU A 154 12.46 -16.30 -18.10
CA LEU A 154 13.80 -16.58 -17.57
C LEU A 154 14.46 -17.80 -18.24
N ALA A 155 13.70 -18.65 -18.93
CA ALA A 155 14.22 -19.85 -19.57
C ALA A 155 15.20 -19.56 -20.73
N VAL A 156 15.13 -18.37 -21.33
CA VAL A 156 15.96 -18.02 -22.50
C VAL A 156 16.79 -16.76 -22.18
N PRO A 157 18.13 -16.80 -22.36
CA PRO A 157 18.99 -15.63 -22.18
C PRO A 157 18.52 -14.44 -23.03
N CYS A 158 18.70 -13.23 -22.54
CA CYS A 158 18.29 -11.95 -23.14
C CYS A 158 16.77 -11.69 -23.20
N VAL A 159 15.89 -12.71 -23.17
CA VAL A 159 14.44 -12.54 -23.20
C VAL A 159 13.94 -11.71 -22.00
N PRO A 160 14.42 -11.90 -20.76
CA PRO A 160 14.00 -11.06 -19.63
C PRO A 160 14.24 -9.57 -19.86
N THR A 161 15.40 -9.21 -20.40
CA THR A 161 15.75 -7.81 -20.70
C THR A 161 14.82 -7.23 -21.76
N LEU A 162 14.52 -7.97 -22.81
CA LEU A 162 13.63 -7.52 -23.89
C LEU A 162 12.18 -7.39 -23.39
N VAL A 163 11.67 -8.39 -22.65
CA VAL A 163 10.30 -8.38 -22.13
C VAL A 163 10.11 -7.25 -21.13
N VAL A 164 11.01 -7.12 -20.15
CA VAL A 164 10.93 -6.03 -19.16
C VAL A 164 11.10 -4.68 -19.82
N GLY A 165 12.00 -4.57 -20.81
CA GLY A 165 12.19 -3.35 -21.59
C GLY A 165 10.94 -2.97 -22.38
N LEU A 166 10.28 -3.94 -23.02
CA LEU A 166 9.02 -3.72 -23.74
C LEU A 166 7.88 -3.31 -22.80
N VAL A 167 7.72 -4.03 -21.69
CA VAL A 167 6.71 -3.67 -20.68
C VAL A 167 6.93 -2.26 -20.15
N ARG A 168 8.17 -1.87 -19.85
CA ARG A 168 8.51 -0.50 -19.43
C ARG A 168 8.16 0.53 -20.51
N LEU A 169 8.41 0.22 -21.76
CA LEU A 169 8.11 1.10 -22.88
C LEU A 169 6.60 1.29 -23.04
N LEU A 170 5.84 0.20 -23.05
CA LEU A 170 4.38 0.22 -23.13
C LEU A 170 3.76 0.95 -21.93
N ASP A 171 4.25 0.67 -20.72
CA ASP A 171 3.80 1.31 -19.50
C ASP A 171 4.08 2.83 -19.51
N ARG A 172 5.28 3.21 -19.95
CA ARG A 172 5.68 4.62 -20.06
C ARG A 172 4.72 5.44 -20.91
N TYR A 173 4.17 4.85 -21.97
CA TYR A 173 3.28 5.54 -22.90
C TYR A 173 1.79 5.23 -22.65
N GLY A 174 1.45 4.50 -21.59
CA GLY A 174 0.08 4.14 -21.25
C GLY A 174 -0.55 3.11 -22.19
N LEU A 175 0.27 2.34 -22.90
CA LEU A 175 -0.14 1.31 -23.84
C LEU A 175 -0.20 -0.09 -23.20
N CYS A 176 0.20 -0.20 -21.93
CA CYS A 176 0.17 -1.46 -21.21
C CYS A 176 -1.29 -1.88 -20.95
N PRO A 177 -1.70 -3.11 -21.28
CA PRO A 177 -3.06 -3.58 -20.99
C PRO A 177 -3.40 -3.52 -19.50
N GLY A 178 -4.64 -3.11 -19.17
CA GLY A 178 -5.08 -3.00 -17.77
C GLY A 178 -4.98 -4.33 -17.02
N ALA A 179 -5.36 -5.44 -17.65
CA ALA A 179 -5.23 -6.77 -17.07
C ALA A 179 -3.79 -7.13 -16.69
N LEU A 180 -2.80 -6.72 -17.51
CA LEU A 180 -1.39 -6.93 -17.17
C LEU A 180 -0.95 -6.04 -16.01
N LEU A 181 -1.39 -4.76 -15.99
CA LEU A 181 -1.10 -3.84 -14.88
C LEU A 181 -1.74 -4.31 -13.57
N ASP A 182 -2.92 -4.94 -13.63
CA ASP A 182 -3.58 -5.51 -12.45
C ASP A 182 -2.80 -6.69 -11.85
N GLU A 183 -2.15 -7.49 -12.69
CA GLU A 183 -1.30 -8.61 -12.25
C GLU A 183 0.09 -8.18 -11.77
N LEU A 184 0.60 -7.02 -12.23
CA LEU A 184 1.93 -6.55 -11.87
C LEU A 184 1.93 -5.95 -10.45
N PRO A 185 2.64 -6.54 -9.47
CA PRO A 185 2.56 -6.16 -8.06
C PRO A 185 3.15 -4.78 -7.77
N PHE A 186 4.03 -4.27 -8.62
CA PHE A 186 4.68 -2.97 -8.46
C PHE A 186 3.85 -1.78 -8.99
N HIS A 187 2.65 -2.05 -9.55
CA HIS A 187 1.67 -1.03 -9.92
C HIS A 187 0.62 -0.90 -8.81
N THR A 188 1.07 -0.41 -7.66
CA THR A 188 0.28 -0.31 -6.42
C THR A 188 0.49 1.04 -5.73
N GLY A 189 -0.45 1.46 -4.88
CA GLY A 189 -0.31 2.67 -4.06
C GLY A 189 0.69 2.46 -2.93
N MET A 190 0.58 1.33 -2.24
CA MET A 190 1.47 0.96 -1.16
C MET A 190 1.94 -0.49 -1.32
N PHE A 191 3.22 -0.71 -1.04
CA PHE A 191 3.77 -2.04 -0.81
C PHE A 191 4.07 -2.19 0.69
N ILE A 192 3.72 -3.32 1.30
CA ILE A 192 3.99 -3.57 2.71
C ILE A 192 4.65 -4.93 2.93
N THR A 193 5.67 -4.97 3.79
CA THR A 193 6.31 -6.20 4.23
C THR A 193 6.19 -6.38 5.73
N ASN A 194 5.97 -7.62 6.17
CA ASN A 194 5.97 -8.00 7.57
C ASN A 194 7.33 -8.60 7.96
N ASN A 195 8.31 -7.73 8.20
CA ASN A 195 9.66 -8.14 8.61
C ASN A 195 9.67 -8.73 10.03
N ALA A 196 8.68 -8.38 10.86
CA ALA A 196 8.54 -8.96 12.19
C ALA A 196 8.34 -10.47 12.16
N SER A 197 7.69 -11.01 11.12
CA SER A 197 7.45 -12.45 10.98
C SER A 197 8.72 -13.28 10.79
N ILE A 198 9.80 -12.64 10.33
CA ILE A 198 11.11 -13.25 10.13
C ILE A 198 12.15 -12.72 11.14
N GLY A 199 11.69 -12.04 12.22
CA GLY A 199 12.54 -11.57 13.30
C GLY A 199 13.36 -10.32 12.99
N LEU A 200 13.10 -9.64 11.88
CA LEU A 200 13.82 -8.42 11.51
C LEU A 200 13.18 -7.17 12.13
N HIS A 201 14.04 -6.19 12.44
CA HIS A 201 13.58 -4.84 12.78
C HIS A 201 12.91 -4.17 11.58
N HIS A 202 12.35 -2.96 11.79
CA HIS A 202 11.84 -2.18 10.68
C HIS A 202 12.94 -1.86 9.67
N VAL A 203 12.57 -1.85 8.40
CA VAL A 203 13.46 -1.54 7.29
C VAL A 203 12.83 -0.45 6.45
N ASN A 204 13.59 0.57 6.08
CA ASN A 204 13.22 1.50 5.04
C ASN A 204 13.59 0.86 3.69
N HIS A 205 12.64 0.15 3.10
CA HIS A 205 12.86 -0.54 1.84
C HIS A 205 12.81 0.47 0.68
N HIS A 206 13.71 0.33 -0.28
CA HIS A 206 13.71 1.17 -1.48
C HIS A 206 12.46 0.90 -2.35
N ILE A 207 12.03 1.92 -3.09
CA ILE A 207 10.96 1.80 -4.07
C ILE A 207 11.57 1.54 -5.44
N TYR A 208 11.06 0.54 -6.16
CA TYR A 208 11.57 0.18 -7.48
C TYR A 208 11.24 1.24 -8.53
N ASN A 209 12.17 1.46 -9.48
CA ASN A 209 11.91 2.28 -10.67
C ASN A 209 10.94 1.62 -11.66
N PHE A 210 10.70 0.32 -11.52
CA PHE A 210 9.69 -0.41 -12.28
C PHE A 210 8.33 -0.29 -11.59
N GLY A 211 7.28 -0.03 -12.38
CA GLY A 211 5.93 0.16 -11.86
C GLY A 211 5.63 1.58 -11.38
N SER A 212 4.68 1.71 -10.48
CA SER A 212 4.15 3.01 -10.05
C SER A 212 3.98 3.14 -8.53
N THR A 213 4.55 2.22 -7.73
CA THR A 213 4.47 2.26 -6.26
C THR A 213 4.93 3.61 -5.70
N SER A 214 4.14 4.19 -4.80
CA SER A 214 4.40 5.50 -4.20
C SER A 214 4.85 5.41 -2.75
N LEU A 215 4.42 4.36 -2.03
CA LEU A 215 4.77 4.12 -0.63
C LEU A 215 5.25 2.69 -0.43
N PHE A 216 6.25 2.52 0.45
CA PHE A 216 6.70 1.23 0.91
C PHE A 216 6.75 1.20 2.43
N PHE A 217 6.08 0.24 3.06
CA PHE A 217 6.03 0.08 4.51
C PHE A 217 6.74 -1.21 4.93
N GLY A 218 7.63 -1.12 5.91
CA GLY A 218 8.32 -2.26 6.51
C GLY A 218 7.99 -2.38 8.00
N MET A 219 7.06 -3.25 8.37
CA MET A 219 6.71 -3.51 9.76
C MET A 219 7.79 -4.34 10.43
N GLY A 220 8.41 -3.80 11.49
CA GLY A 220 9.48 -4.46 12.23
C GLY A 220 9.01 -5.18 13.50
N THR A 221 9.96 -5.87 14.15
CA THR A 221 9.73 -6.48 15.47
C THR A 221 9.44 -5.41 16.51
N VAL A 222 8.61 -5.79 17.51
CA VAL A 222 8.28 -4.91 18.64
C VAL A 222 9.54 -4.57 19.45
N GLU A 223 9.74 -3.31 19.69
CA GLU A 223 10.87 -2.79 20.46
C GLU A 223 10.43 -2.11 21.75
N ARG A 224 11.33 -2.01 22.72
CA ARG A 224 11.11 -1.20 23.93
C ARG A 224 11.68 0.19 23.73
N SER A 225 10.87 1.21 23.92
CA SER A 225 11.27 2.61 23.80
C SER A 225 10.93 3.36 25.09
N VAL A 226 11.83 4.24 25.51
CA VAL A 226 11.55 5.18 26.59
C VAL A 226 10.76 6.34 26.01
N VAL A 227 9.56 6.58 26.56
CA VAL A 227 8.71 7.72 26.21
C VAL A 227 8.44 8.55 27.47
N LEU A 228 8.25 9.84 27.32
CA LEU A 228 7.81 10.68 28.43
C LEU A 228 6.30 10.58 28.57
N ASP A 229 5.82 10.44 29.81
CA ASP A 229 4.39 10.52 30.10
C ASP A 229 3.90 11.99 30.18
N GLY A 230 2.61 12.19 30.49
CA GLY A 230 2.03 13.51 30.58
C GLY A 230 2.66 14.43 31.64
N ASP A 231 3.34 13.84 32.63
CA ASP A 231 4.07 14.54 33.70
C ASP A 231 5.57 14.71 33.38
N GLY A 232 6.00 14.33 32.16
CA GLY A 232 7.40 14.39 31.75
C GLY A 232 8.28 13.29 32.34
N LYS A 233 7.72 12.25 32.97
CA LYS A 233 8.48 11.14 33.55
C LYS A 233 8.76 10.07 32.50
N PRO A 234 9.98 9.48 32.48
CA PRO A 234 10.29 8.41 31.56
C PRO A 234 9.51 7.14 31.88
N ARG A 235 8.86 6.56 30.85
CA ARG A 235 8.20 5.27 30.93
C ARG A 235 8.67 4.37 29.81
N LEU A 236 8.87 3.10 30.11
CA LEU A 236 9.20 2.09 29.11
C LEU A 236 7.90 1.61 28.46
N LYS A 237 7.80 1.77 27.14
CA LYS A 237 6.67 1.28 26.33
C LYS A 237 7.13 0.32 25.26
N ARG A 238 6.26 -0.63 24.92
CA ARG A 238 6.45 -1.46 23.73
C ARG A 238 5.90 -0.72 22.52
N MET A 239 6.73 -0.59 21.51
CA MET A 239 6.38 0.12 20.26
C MET A 239 6.53 -0.83 19.08
N LEU A 240 5.60 -0.73 18.13
CA LEU A 240 5.69 -1.38 16.83
C LEU A 240 6.28 -0.38 15.83
N PRO A 241 7.53 -0.56 15.40
CA PRO A 241 8.16 0.34 14.46
C PRO A 241 7.77 -0.02 13.02
N ILE A 242 7.48 1.00 12.22
CA ILE A 242 7.20 0.89 10.79
C ILE A 242 8.18 1.79 10.07
N GLY A 243 9.06 1.20 9.25
CA GLY A 243 9.87 1.95 8.30
C GLY A 243 9.04 2.32 7.08
N ILE A 244 9.12 3.57 6.66
CA ILE A 244 8.31 4.10 5.57
C ILE A 244 9.22 4.76 4.56
N THR A 245 9.09 4.36 3.31
CA THR A 245 9.72 5.04 2.17
C THR A 245 8.62 5.63 1.30
N ALA A 246 8.74 6.91 0.97
CA ALA A 246 7.78 7.64 0.16
C ALA A 246 8.45 8.30 -1.06
N ASP A 247 7.77 8.33 -2.19
CA ASP A 247 8.17 9.10 -3.36
C ASP A 247 7.75 10.56 -3.16
N GLU A 248 8.70 11.45 -2.82
CA GLU A 248 8.40 12.85 -2.50
C GLU A 248 7.82 13.67 -3.67
N ARG A 249 7.95 13.17 -4.90
CA ARG A 249 7.41 13.85 -6.08
C ARG A 249 5.90 13.78 -6.16
N VAL A 250 5.28 12.80 -5.50
CA VAL A 250 3.85 12.46 -5.65
C VAL A 250 2.95 13.58 -5.16
N CYS A 251 3.28 14.17 -4.04
CA CYS A 251 2.57 15.29 -3.45
C CYS A 251 3.49 16.09 -2.51
N SER A 252 3.04 17.25 -2.06
CA SER A 252 3.81 18.10 -1.14
C SER A 252 3.97 17.45 0.24
N GLY A 253 5.00 17.88 0.98
CA GLY A 253 5.21 17.45 2.37
C GLY A 253 4.01 17.74 3.28
N ALA A 254 3.24 18.81 3.03
CA ALA A 254 2.02 19.12 3.78
C ALA A 254 0.93 18.04 3.60
N HIS A 255 0.75 17.51 2.38
CA HIS A 255 -0.17 16.41 2.12
C HIS A 255 0.29 15.12 2.80
N TYR A 256 1.60 14.82 2.75
CA TYR A 256 2.15 13.68 3.50
C TYR A 256 1.96 13.84 5.00
N ALA A 257 2.17 15.03 5.56
CA ALA A 257 1.95 15.29 6.98
C ALA A 257 0.49 15.04 7.39
N GLY A 258 -0.48 15.54 6.60
CA GLY A 258 -1.91 15.28 6.84
C GLY A 258 -2.25 13.78 6.75
N PHE A 259 -1.74 13.10 5.74
CA PHE A 259 -1.91 11.66 5.57
C PHE A 259 -1.38 10.87 6.77
N PHE A 260 -0.14 11.12 7.20
CA PHE A 260 0.44 10.42 8.34
C PHE A 260 -0.21 10.78 9.67
N ALA A 261 -0.71 12.00 9.84
CA ALA A 261 -1.48 12.40 11.01
C ALA A 261 -2.80 11.60 11.08
N THR A 262 -3.52 11.51 9.96
CA THR A 262 -4.75 10.71 9.86
C THR A 262 -4.47 9.23 10.12
N MET A 263 -3.44 8.67 9.49
CA MET A 263 -3.04 7.27 9.69
C MET A 263 -2.67 7.01 11.16
N SER A 264 -1.88 7.90 11.77
CA SER A 264 -1.48 7.81 13.19
C SER A 264 -2.69 7.85 14.14
N SER A 265 -3.66 8.71 13.85
CA SER A 265 -4.91 8.78 14.62
C SER A 265 -5.64 7.44 14.63
N HIS A 266 -5.79 6.80 13.48
CA HIS A 266 -6.47 5.51 13.35
C HIS A 266 -5.63 4.34 13.91
N LEU A 267 -4.30 4.39 13.83
CA LEU A 267 -3.44 3.42 14.49
C LEU A 267 -3.49 3.52 16.02
N ASN A 268 -3.71 4.71 16.55
CA ASN A 268 -3.88 4.91 17.99
C ASN A 268 -5.30 4.64 18.50
N ASN A 269 -6.30 4.66 17.62
CA ASN A 269 -7.72 4.44 17.93
C ASN A 269 -8.33 3.53 16.83
N PRO A 270 -7.94 2.25 16.79
CA PRO A 270 -8.32 1.33 15.71
C PRO A 270 -9.82 1.03 15.66
N GLU A 271 -10.57 1.28 16.72
CA GLU A 271 -12.03 1.24 16.77
C GLU A 271 -12.71 2.17 15.75
N LEU A 272 -12.05 3.27 15.39
CA LEU A 272 -12.55 4.19 14.35
C LEU A 272 -12.56 3.57 12.95
N LEU A 273 -11.88 2.43 12.77
CA LEU A 273 -11.85 1.70 11.50
C LEU A 273 -13.01 0.70 11.37
N GLU A 274 -13.80 0.48 12.43
CA GLU A 274 -14.94 -0.44 12.41
C GLU A 274 -16.12 0.11 11.61
N ALA A 275 -16.20 1.43 11.42
CA ALA A 275 -17.18 2.10 10.58
C ALA A 275 -16.55 2.67 9.31
N PRO A 276 -17.30 2.81 8.20
CA PRO A 276 -16.81 3.48 7.01
C PRO A 276 -16.49 4.97 7.30
N PRO A 277 -15.71 5.66 6.46
CA PRO A 277 -15.50 7.10 6.61
C PRO A 277 -16.81 7.86 6.38
N GLU A 278 -16.99 8.98 7.08
CA GLU A 278 -18.15 9.87 6.88
C GLU A 278 -18.21 10.44 5.45
N ALA A 279 -17.06 10.68 4.85
CA ALA A 279 -16.93 11.16 3.48
C ALA A 279 -15.62 10.67 2.86
N VAL A 280 -15.64 10.47 1.55
CA VAL A 280 -14.45 10.17 0.73
C VAL A 280 -14.07 11.42 -0.05
N ARG A 281 -12.81 11.80 0.01
CA ARG A 281 -12.24 12.87 -0.80
C ARG A 281 -11.62 12.29 -2.07
N TYR A 282 -11.74 13.03 -3.15
CA TYR A 282 -11.16 12.69 -4.43
C TYR A 282 -10.22 13.80 -4.90
N ASP A 283 -9.28 13.47 -5.74
CA ASP A 283 -8.41 14.46 -6.35
C ASP A 283 -9.26 15.48 -7.16
N PRO A 284 -9.03 16.81 -7.02
CA PRO A 284 -9.76 17.82 -7.74
C PRO A 284 -9.69 17.61 -9.25
N LYS A 285 -10.84 17.69 -9.93
CA LYS A 285 -10.98 17.57 -11.39
C LYS A 285 -10.61 16.20 -11.95
N VAL A 286 -10.52 15.18 -11.12
CA VAL A 286 -10.42 13.80 -11.57
C VAL A 286 -11.82 13.22 -11.59
N GLU A 287 -12.32 12.89 -12.78
CA GLU A 287 -13.55 12.12 -12.93
C GLU A 287 -13.23 10.67 -12.56
N TYR A 288 -13.71 10.23 -11.41
CA TYR A 288 -13.79 8.81 -11.12
C TYR A 288 -15.00 8.24 -11.82
N HIS A 289 -14.84 7.13 -12.51
CA HIS A 289 -15.97 6.24 -12.66
C HIS A 289 -16.20 5.66 -11.26
N GLU A 290 -17.13 6.23 -10.53
CA GLU A 290 -17.56 5.70 -9.26
C GLU A 290 -17.81 4.20 -9.42
N PRO A 291 -17.17 3.34 -8.61
CA PRO A 291 -17.69 2.01 -8.45
C PRO A 291 -19.11 2.23 -7.94
N LYS A 292 -20.14 1.76 -8.67
CA LYS A 292 -21.54 1.87 -8.25
C LYS A 292 -21.57 1.39 -6.80
N ILE A 293 -21.85 2.30 -5.87
CA ILE A 293 -22.05 1.97 -4.48
C ILE A 293 -23.23 1.00 -4.51
N ARG A 294 -22.97 -0.27 -4.26
CA ARG A 294 -24.04 -1.22 -3.99
C ARG A 294 -24.56 -0.77 -2.64
N GLU A 295 -25.71 -0.13 -2.63
CA GLU A 295 -26.49 0.10 -1.44
C GLU A 295 -26.57 -1.27 -0.73
N ARG A 296 -25.91 -1.40 0.40
CA ARG A 296 -26.16 -2.53 1.30
C ARG A 296 -27.60 -2.35 1.74
N GLN A 297 -28.50 -3.19 1.23
CA GLN A 297 -29.81 -3.36 1.82
C GLN A 297 -29.57 -3.78 3.26
N VAL A 298 -29.80 -2.84 4.18
CA VAL A 298 -29.91 -3.15 5.61
C VAL A 298 -31.16 -3.97 5.73
N THR A 299 -31.04 -5.29 5.76
CA THR A 299 -32.12 -6.17 6.20
C THR A 299 -32.27 -5.92 7.69
N THR A 300 -33.24 -5.08 8.03
CA THR A 300 -33.85 -5.06 9.36
C THR A 300 -34.61 -6.38 9.55
N GLU A 301 -34.03 -7.30 10.32
CA GLU A 301 -34.73 -8.31 11.10
C GLU A 301 -34.49 -8.07 12.61
#